data_e8641d35f264065ffc5193f20569f133
#
_entry.id   e8641d35f264065ffc5193f20569f133
#
_cell.length_a   1.000
_cell.length_b   1.000
_cell.length_c   1.000
_cell.angle_alpha   90.00
_cell.angle_beta   90.00
_cell.angle_gamma   90.00
#
_symmetry.space_group_name_H-M   'P 1'
#
loop_
_entity.id
_entity.type
_entity.pdbx_description
1 polymer ?
#
loop_
_entity_poly.entity_id
_entity_poly.type
_entity_poly.pdbx_seq_one_letter_code
_entity_poly.pdbx_strand_id
1 'polypeptide(L)'
;MNVKQKMGMAFGVLAMALSPSALMAQNDWKLVWSDEFNTDGLLDSKVWNYEEGFKRNHEAQWYQKANAYCKDGNLVIEARKEKKARRNPGFRKNSSRWPENIEKIQYTSASVNTAEKKEFLYGRVEVRAKIPTAGGSWPAIWLLGRGMDWPSNGEIDMMEYYRRQGVPHILANACWGTDKPWTAKWNSKAIPFTHFTDRDAQWADKFHVWRMDWNEQSIRLYLDDELLNEIRQDEAVNGKLGNGEQPFKKPQYLLLNLALGGDNGGEIDDAAMPMKYLVDYVRVYQKK
;
A
#
# COMPACT_ATOMS: atom_id res chain seq x y z
N MET A 1 -66.37 19.48 17.50
CA MET A 1 -65.10 19.84 18.22
C MET A 1 -64.13 18.72 18.01
N ASN A 2 -63.16 18.87 17.06
CA ASN A 2 -62.15 17.90 16.75
C ASN A 2 -60.80 18.49 17.13
N VAL A 3 -60.17 17.92 18.16
CA VAL A 3 -58.78 18.25 18.58
C VAL A 3 -57.83 17.36 17.81
N LYS A 4 -57.02 17.96 16.91
CA LYS A 4 -55.90 17.30 16.24
C LYS A 4 -54.68 17.32 17.15
N GLN A 5 -54.26 16.18 17.64
CA GLN A 5 -52.95 15.98 18.28
C GLN A 5 -51.84 15.99 17.21
N LYS A 6 -50.90 16.91 17.35
CA LYS A 6 -49.67 16.92 16.58
C LYS A 6 -48.64 16.03 17.32
N MET A 7 -48.23 14.95 16.67
CA MET A 7 -47.11 14.12 17.13
C MET A 7 -45.79 14.75 16.64
N GLY A 8 -45.00 15.30 17.54
CA GLY A 8 -43.70 15.80 17.24
C GLY A 8 -42.67 14.64 17.23
N MET A 9 -42.02 14.39 16.11
CA MET A 9 -40.85 13.53 16.05
C MET A 9 -39.66 14.29 16.57
N ALA A 10 -39.08 13.82 17.68
CA ALA A 10 -37.79 14.26 18.17
C ALA A 10 -36.69 13.47 17.46
N PHE A 11 -35.90 14.14 16.62
CA PHE A 11 -34.66 13.59 16.08
C PHE A 11 -33.60 13.63 17.18
N GLY A 12 -33.26 12.49 17.76
CA GLY A 12 -32.16 12.33 18.64
C GLY A 12 -30.83 12.34 17.86
N VAL A 13 -30.06 13.41 17.97
CA VAL A 13 -28.66 13.44 17.50
C VAL A 13 -27.83 12.61 18.48
N LEU A 14 -27.42 11.43 18.05
CA LEU A 14 -26.48 10.59 18.79
C LEU A 14 -25.08 11.19 18.64
N ALA A 15 -24.68 12.03 19.57
CA ALA A 15 -23.30 12.50 19.69
C ALA A 15 -22.45 11.32 20.20
N MET A 16 -21.66 10.71 19.32
CA MET A 16 -20.61 9.77 19.73
C MET A 16 -19.56 10.55 20.53
N ALA A 17 -19.58 10.42 21.84
CA ALA A 17 -18.53 10.92 22.72
C ALA A 17 -17.28 10.06 22.49
N LEU A 18 -16.26 10.63 21.83
CA LEU A 18 -14.92 10.07 21.79
C LEU A 18 -14.39 9.95 23.22
N SER A 19 -13.89 8.76 23.58
CA SER A 19 -13.33 8.53 24.91
C SER A 19 -12.14 9.47 25.16
N PRO A 20 -11.95 9.99 26.40
CA PRO A 20 -10.84 10.91 26.72
C PRO A 20 -9.45 10.36 26.40
N SER A 21 -9.26 9.03 26.39
CA SER A 21 -8.01 8.37 26.03
C SER A 21 -7.68 8.47 24.54
N ALA A 22 -8.67 8.51 23.63
CA ALA A 22 -8.44 8.71 22.19
C ALA A 22 -8.00 10.16 21.89
N LEU A 23 -8.54 11.14 22.62
CA LEU A 23 -8.13 12.55 22.49
C LEU A 23 -6.70 12.80 23.00
N MET A 24 -6.28 12.11 24.08
CA MET A 24 -4.91 12.24 24.63
C MET A 24 -3.86 11.64 23.67
N ALA A 25 -4.13 10.51 23.04
CA ALA A 25 -3.20 9.88 22.09
C ALA A 25 -2.95 10.73 20.83
N GLN A 26 -3.91 11.55 20.42
CA GLN A 26 -3.78 12.43 19.25
C GLN A 26 -2.92 13.65 19.52
N ASN A 27 -2.76 14.08 20.78
CA ASN A 27 -1.95 15.23 21.16
C ASN A 27 -0.44 15.00 21.16
N ASP A 28 0.03 13.74 21.11
CA ASP A 28 1.46 13.41 21.12
C ASP A 28 2.10 13.42 19.72
N TRP A 29 1.30 13.52 18.67
CA TRP A 29 1.74 13.46 17.29
C TRP A 29 1.66 14.82 16.62
N LYS A 30 2.74 15.23 15.96
CA LYS A 30 2.81 16.44 15.13
C LYS A 30 2.88 16.01 13.66
N LEU A 31 1.94 16.48 12.85
CA LEU A 31 2.01 16.33 11.38
C LEU A 31 3.27 17.06 10.89
N VAL A 32 4.17 16.33 10.21
CA VAL A 32 5.43 16.88 9.69
C VAL A 32 5.45 16.90 8.17
N TRP A 33 4.64 16.06 7.53
CA TRP A 33 4.47 16.05 6.09
C TRP A 33 3.14 15.40 5.71
N SER A 34 2.52 15.88 4.62
CA SER A 34 1.40 15.20 3.97
C SER A 34 1.36 15.47 2.48
N ASP A 35 0.68 14.58 1.75
CA ASP A 35 0.14 14.82 0.44
C ASP A 35 -1.35 14.44 0.47
N GLU A 36 -2.19 15.44 0.23
CA GLU A 36 -3.66 15.32 0.26
C GLU A 36 -4.24 15.21 -1.16
N PHE A 37 -3.39 15.16 -2.20
CA PHE A 37 -3.74 15.00 -3.61
C PHE A 37 -4.81 15.95 -4.15
N ASN A 38 -4.91 17.16 -3.56
CA ASN A 38 -5.97 18.14 -3.82
C ASN A 38 -5.90 18.82 -5.18
N THR A 39 -4.79 18.70 -5.91
CA THR A 39 -4.59 19.35 -7.21
C THR A 39 -4.72 18.32 -8.32
N ASP A 40 -5.74 18.43 -9.15
CA ASP A 40 -5.94 17.54 -10.30
C ASP A 40 -4.76 17.57 -11.26
N GLY A 41 -4.40 16.41 -11.82
CA GLY A 41 -3.33 16.26 -12.81
C GLY A 41 -2.22 15.31 -12.38
N LEU A 42 -0.99 15.58 -12.72
CA LEU A 42 0.15 14.73 -12.37
C LEU A 42 0.57 14.97 -10.91
N LEU A 43 1.13 13.94 -10.29
CA LEU A 43 1.72 14.06 -8.96
C LEU A 43 2.87 15.07 -8.97
N ASP A 44 3.12 15.71 -7.81
CA ASP A 44 4.24 16.62 -7.62
C ASP A 44 5.57 15.88 -7.82
N SER A 45 6.27 16.25 -8.89
CA SER A 45 7.56 15.65 -9.24
C SER A 45 8.69 15.95 -8.24
N LYS A 46 8.49 16.86 -7.29
CA LYS A 46 9.43 17.12 -6.18
C LYS A 46 9.29 16.07 -5.08
N VAL A 47 8.19 15.34 -5.06
CA VAL A 47 7.86 14.33 -4.03
C VAL A 47 7.85 12.94 -4.63
N TRP A 48 7.26 12.75 -5.80
CA TRP A 48 6.98 11.44 -6.38
C TRP A 48 7.82 11.14 -7.62
N ASN A 49 8.30 9.91 -7.67
CA ASN A 49 8.84 9.27 -8.86
C ASN A 49 7.82 8.28 -9.42
N TYR A 50 7.95 7.94 -10.69
CA TYR A 50 7.19 6.87 -11.35
C TYR A 50 8.14 5.75 -11.74
N GLU A 51 7.76 4.51 -11.48
CA GLU A 51 8.42 3.37 -12.09
C GLU A 51 7.92 3.18 -13.53
N GLU A 52 8.78 2.66 -14.40
CA GLU A 52 8.43 2.35 -15.78
C GLU A 52 8.87 0.93 -16.13
N GLY A 53 8.02 0.18 -16.85
CA GLY A 53 8.34 -1.15 -17.30
C GLY A 53 7.79 -2.28 -16.45
N PHE A 54 8.14 -3.52 -16.82
CA PHE A 54 7.97 -4.69 -15.96
C PHE A 54 9.04 -4.67 -14.87
N LYS A 55 8.67 -4.80 -13.61
CA LYS A 55 9.60 -4.55 -12.49
C LYS A 55 9.97 -5.79 -11.68
N ARG A 56 8.98 -6.51 -11.16
CA ARG A 56 9.19 -7.58 -10.16
C ARG A 56 8.13 -8.67 -10.27
N ASN A 57 8.32 -9.79 -9.58
CA ASN A 57 7.30 -10.80 -9.25
C ASN A 57 6.52 -11.36 -10.45
N HIS A 58 7.10 -11.36 -11.64
CA HIS A 58 6.44 -11.77 -12.90
C HIS A 58 5.09 -11.10 -13.15
N GLU A 59 4.91 -9.89 -12.59
CA GLU A 59 3.68 -9.10 -12.69
C GLU A 59 3.33 -8.81 -14.15
N ALA A 60 2.05 -8.86 -14.48
CA ALA A 60 1.58 -8.82 -15.87
C ALA A 60 1.53 -7.40 -16.47
N GLN A 61 1.47 -6.36 -15.64
CA GLN A 61 1.36 -4.98 -16.09
C GLN A 61 2.73 -4.37 -16.42
N TRP A 62 2.71 -3.50 -17.41
CA TRP A 62 3.74 -2.49 -17.62
C TRP A 62 3.40 -1.27 -16.78
N TYR A 63 4.27 -0.87 -15.87
CA TYR A 63 4.12 0.38 -15.15
C TYR A 63 4.43 1.57 -16.06
N GLN A 64 3.61 2.61 -15.98
CA GLN A 64 3.79 3.85 -16.73
C GLN A 64 3.12 5.04 -16.04
N LYS A 65 3.67 6.23 -16.27
CA LYS A 65 3.23 7.49 -15.68
C LYS A 65 1.75 7.80 -15.94
N ALA A 66 1.23 7.48 -17.14
CA ALA A 66 -0.14 7.79 -17.55
C ALA A 66 -1.23 7.06 -16.74
N ASN A 67 -0.84 6.09 -15.90
CA ASN A 67 -1.75 5.32 -15.06
C ASN A 67 -1.81 5.83 -13.61
N ALA A 68 -1.08 6.89 -13.22
CA ALA A 68 -1.22 7.52 -11.91
C ALA A 68 -1.37 9.04 -12.07
N TYR A 69 -2.46 9.56 -11.49
CA TYR A 69 -2.84 10.97 -11.56
C TYR A 69 -3.70 11.36 -10.37
N CYS A 70 -3.70 12.64 -10.02
CA CYS A 70 -4.61 13.19 -9.01
C CYS A 70 -5.93 13.58 -9.66
N LYS A 71 -7.04 13.20 -9.03
CA LYS A 71 -8.39 13.54 -9.48
C LYS A 71 -9.37 13.55 -8.32
N ASP A 72 -10.18 14.62 -8.23
CA ASP A 72 -11.21 14.79 -7.22
C ASP A 72 -10.71 14.55 -5.78
N GLY A 73 -9.54 15.09 -5.45
CA GLY A 73 -8.92 14.97 -4.14
C GLY A 73 -8.31 13.59 -3.83
N ASN A 74 -8.03 12.77 -4.85
CA ASN A 74 -7.41 11.47 -4.67
C ASN A 74 -6.25 11.26 -5.65
N LEU A 75 -5.20 10.55 -5.22
CA LEU A 75 -4.35 9.85 -6.16
C LEU A 75 -5.12 8.64 -6.70
N VAL A 76 -5.22 8.56 -8.01
CA VAL A 76 -5.79 7.43 -8.74
C VAL A 76 -4.66 6.62 -9.36
N ILE A 77 -4.48 5.38 -8.98
CA ILE A 77 -3.66 4.40 -9.69
C ILE A 77 -4.62 3.50 -10.45
N GLU A 78 -4.57 3.52 -11.78
CA GLU A 78 -5.52 2.83 -12.62
C GLU A 78 -4.84 1.72 -13.42
N ALA A 79 -5.24 0.48 -13.14
CA ALA A 79 -4.84 -0.67 -13.96
C ALA A 79 -5.80 -0.83 -15.14
N ARG A 80 -5.25 -1.01 -16.34
CA ARG A 80 -5.99 -1.08 -17.60
C ARG A 80 -5.59 -2.30 -18.39
N LYS A 81 -6.56 -2.94 -19.05
CA LYS A 81 -6.32 -3.81 -20.19
C LYS A 81 -6.23 -2.93 -21.43
N GLU A 82 -5.12 -2.99 -22.15
CA GLU A 82 -4.92 -2.19 -23.35
C GLU A 82 -5.79 -2.71 -24.50
N LYS A 83 -6.55 -1.80 -25.14
CA LYS A 83 -7.39 -2.15 -26.31
C LYS A 83 -6.59 -2.78 -27.46
N LYS A 84 -5.33 -2.36 -27.61
CA LYS A 84 -4.37 -2.90 -28.54
C LYS A 84 -3.04 -3.10 -27.85
N ALA A 85 -2.64 -4.34 -27.68
CA ALA A 85 -1.36 -4.66 -27.09
C ALA A 85 -0.22 -4.02 -27.92
N ARG A 86 0.68 -3.32 -27.24
CA ARG A 86 1.87 -2.70 -27.86
C ARG A 86 3.09 -3.57 -27.63
N ARG A 87 4.09 -3.46 -28.51
CA ARG A 87 5.33 -4.20 -28.35
C ARG A 87 6.11 -3.66 -27.15
N ASN A 88 6.66 -4.56 -26.36
CA ASN A 88 7.62 -4.21 -25.31
C ASN A 88 8.93 -3.70 -25.96
N PRO A 89 9.36 -2.46 -25.69
CA PRO A 89 10.59 -1.93 -26.28
C PRO A 89 11.84 -2.69 -25.83
N GLY A 90 11.80 -3.33 -24.67
CA GLY A 90 12.88 -4.15 -24.12
C GLY A 90 12.86 -5.61 -24.58
N PHE A 91 11.91 -6.02 -25.43
CA PHE A 91 11.76 -7.42 -25.84
C PHE A 91 13.02 -7.97 -26.52
N ARG A 92 13.52 -9.09 -25.99
CA ARG A 92 14.62 -9.89 -26.53
C ARG A 92 14.23 -11.36 -26.47
N LYS A 93 14.03 -11.94 -27.62
CA LYS A 93 13.67 -13.36 -27.73
C LYS A 93 14.73 -14.23 -27.03
N ASN A 94 14.26 -15.13 -26.17
CA ASN A 94 15.09 -16.07 -25.39
C ASN A 94 16.04 -15.39 -24.36
N SER A 95 15.74 -14.19 -23.89
CA SER A 95 16.47 -13.58 -22.77
C SER A 95 16.29 -14.40 -21.50
N SER A 96 17.32 -14.48 -20.65
CA SER A 96 17.20 -15.05 -19.32
C SER A 96 16.46 -14.11 -18.33
N ARG A 97 16.29 -12.85 -18.71
CA ARG A 97 15.57 -11.85 -17.91
C ARG A 97 14.09 -11.86 -18.30
N TRP A 98 13.21 -12.25 -17.36
CA TRP A 98 11.78 -12.39 -17.63
C TRP A 98 11.11 -11.15 -18.24
N PRO A 99 11.45 -9.88 -17.82
CA PRO A 99 10.83 -8.70 -18.42
C PRO A 99 11.13 -8.55 -19.93
N GLU A 100 12.28 -9.05 -20.36
CA GLU A 100 12.71 -9.01 -21.75
C GLU A 100 12.07 -10.11 -22.60
N ASN A 101 11.52 -11.17 -21.97
CA ASN A 101 10.82 -12.25 -22.67
C ASN A 101 9.34 -11.94 -22.94
N ILE A 102 8.78 -10.90 -22.35
CA ILE A 102 7.41 -10.48 -22.61
C ILE A 102 7.39 -9.64 -23.89
N GLU A 103 6.85 -10.19 -24.97
CA GLU A 103 6.82 -9.49 -26.26
C GLU A 103 5.78 -8.37 -26.29
N LYS A 104 4.61 -8.60 -25.68
CA LYS A 104 3.46 -7.69 -25.77
C LYS A 104 3.04 -7.19 -24.42
N ILE A 105 2.85 -5.87 -24.30
CA ILE A 105 2.25 -5.21 -23.15
C ILE A 105 0.74 -5.24 -23.34
N GLN A 106 0.07 -6.07 -22.56
CA GLN A 106 -1.40 -6.24 -22.58
C GLN A 106 -2.08 -5.44 -21.48
N TYR A 107 -1.40 -5.29 -20.32
CA TYR A 107 -1.89 -4.56 -19.18
C TYR A 107 -0.94 -3.42 -18.83
N THR A 108 -1.49 -2.32 -18.37
CA THR A 108 -0.75 -1.19 -17.82
C THR A 108 -1.26 -0.83 -16.45
N SER A 109 -0.40 -0.27 -15.61
CA SER A 109 -0.72 0.24 -14.29
C SER A 109 0.30 1.29 -13.88
N ALA A 110 0.33 1.68 -12.59
CA ALA A 110 1.37 2.53 -12.09
C ALA A 110 1.93 2.05 -10.75
N SER A 111 3.18 2.41 -10.55
CA SER A 111 3.89 2.38 -9.28
C SER A 111 4.56 3.74 -9.10
N VAL A 112 4.30 4.37 -7.95
CA VAL A 112 4.87 5.65 -7.57
C VAL A 112 5.61 5.53 -6.26
N ASN A 113 6.70 6.32 -6.09
CA ASN A 113 7.51 6.23 -4.89
C ASN A 113 8.15 7.58 -4.53
N THR A 114 8.63 7.68 -3.29
CA THR A 114 9.25 8.90 -2.76
C THR A 114 10.77 8.81 -2.64
N ALA A 115 11.42 7.81 -3.26
CA ALA A 115 12.87 7.60 -3.18
C ALA A 115 13.66 8.87 -3.54
N GLU A 116 14.70 9.19 -2.77
CA GLU A 116 15.57 10.37 -2.92
C GLU A 116 14.90 11.72 -2.71
N LYS A 117 13.58 11.74 -2.43
CA LYS A 117 12.80 12.97 -2.26
C LYS A 117 12.19 13.09 -0.88
N LYS A 118 11.55 12.03 -0.40
CA LYS A 118 10.99 11.93 0.96
C LYS A 118 11.27 10.54 1.52
N GLU A 119 12.10 10.52 2.54
CA GLU A 119 12.43 9.32 3.30
C GLU A 119 12.10 9.58 4.77
N PHE A 120 11.66 8.57 5.47
CA PHE A 120 11.18 8.67 6.84
C PHE A 120 11.97 7.71 7.73
N LEU A 121 12.29 8.16 8.92
CA LEU A 121 12.83 7.32 10.00
C LEU A 121 11.97 7.55 11.23
N TYR A 122 11.32 6.47 11.70
CA TYR A 122 10.38 6.49 12.81
C TYR A 122 9.17 7.42 12.60
N GLY A 123 8.25 7.40 13.55
CA GLY A 123 7.05 8.20 13.51
C GLY A 123 5.81 7.37 13.18
N ARG A 124 4.76 8.06 12.78
CA ARG A 124 3.51 7.47 12.30
C ARG A 124 3.34 7.81 10.83
N VAL A 125 3.07 6.80 10.02
CA VAL A 125 2.65 6.96 8.63
C VAL A 125 1.21 6.50 8.51
N GLU A 126 0.36 7.34 7.93
CA GLU A 126 -1.04 7.01 7.63
C GLU A 126 -1.29 7.17 6.14
N VAL A 127 -1.94 6.18 5.55
CA VAL A 127 -2.43 6.21 4.18
C VAL A 127 -3.90 5.88 4.21
N ARG A 128 -4.77 6.80 3.78
CA ARG A 128 -6.19 6.54 3.64
C ARG A 128 -6.48 6.14 2.20
N ALA A 129 -6.95 4.92 2.01
CA ALA A 129 -7.07 4.36 0.68
C ALA A 129 -8.28 3.43 0.51
N LYS A 130 -8.77 3.33 -0.73
CA LYS A 130 -9.73 2.34 -1.20
C LYS A 130 -9.06 1.48 -2.25
N ILE A 131 -8.96 0.18 -1.99
CA ILE A 131 -8.23 -0.77 -2.83
C ILE A 131 -9.18 -1.55 -3.75
N PRO A 132 -8.76 -1.91 -4.98
CA PRO A 132 -9.50 -2.87 -5.81
C PRO A 132 -9.30 -4.29 -5.27
N THR A 133 -10.36 -5.10 -5.28
CA THR A 133 -10.36 -6.46 -4.77
C THR A 133 -10.75 -7.53 -5.80
N ALA A 134 -10.89 -7.14 -7.06
CA ALA A 134 -11.19 -8.06 -8.16
C ALA A 134 -10.07 -9.06 -8.41
N GLY A 135 -10.35 -10.12 -9.18
CA GLY A 135 -9.37 -11.12 -9.56
C GLY A 135 -8.12 -10.52 -10.20
N GLY A 136 -6.96 -10.95 -9.78
CA GLY A 136 -5.67 -10.49 -10.31
C GLY A 136 -5.18 -9.16 -9.74
N SER A 137 -5.97 -8.41 -8.96
CA SER A 137 -5.48 -7.17 -8.33
C SER A 137 -4.51 -7.47 -7.19
N TRP A 138 -3.43 -6.68 -7.13
CA TRP A 138 -2.42 -6.74 -6.08
C TRP A 138 -1.96 -5.31 -5.74
N PRO A 139 -2.82 -4.52 -5.06
CA PRO A 139 -2.43 -3.21 -4.54
C PRO A 139 -1.52 -3.34 -3.33
N ALA A 140 -0.58 -2.39 -3.18
CA ALA A 140 0.33 -2.33 -2.04
C ALA A 140 0.58 -0.90 -1.54
N ILE A 141 0.80 -0.80 -0.23
CA ILE A 141 1.36 0.33 0.52
C ILE A 141 2.57 -0.20 1.24
N TRP A 142 3.76 0.18 0.84
CA TRP A 142 4.98 -0.43 1.36
C TRP A 142 6.16 0.53 1.38
N LEU A 143 7.20 0.17 2.12
CA LEU A 143 8.42 0.96 2.25
C LEU A 143 9.65 0.11 1.99
N LEU A 144 10.68 0.75 1.43
CA LEU A 144 12.00 0.16 1.22
C LEU A 144 13.09 1.08 1.74
N GLY A 145 14.14 0.48 2.29
CA GLY A 145 15.39 1.18 2.59
C GLY A 145 16.28 1.34 1.37
N ARG A 146 17.35 2.12 1.56
CA ARG A 146 18.39 2.37 0.55
C ARG A 146 19.77 1.97 1.04
N GLY A 147 20.73 1.91 0.12
CA GLY A 147 22.15 1.70 0.44
C GLY A 147 22.56 0.23 0.53
N MET A 148 21.63 -0.72 0.44
CA MET A 148 21.89 -2.15 0.33
C MET A 148 20.97 -2.75 -0.71
N ASP A 149 21.35 -3.91 -1.25
CA ASP A 149 20.46 -4.70 -2.10
C ASP A 149 19.33 -5.33 -1.28
N TRP A 150 18.20 -5.54 -1.93
CA TRP A 150 17.11 -6.30 -1.35
C TRP A 150 17.55 -7.75 -1.04
N PRO A 151 17.14 -8.34 0.10
CA PRO A 151 16.28 -7.80 1.15
C PRO A 151 17.02 -7.11 2.31
N SER A 152 18.34 -6.92 2.23
CA SER A 152 19.14 -6.33 3.32
C SER A 152 18.86 -4.83 3.54
N ASN A 153 18.27 -4.15 2.54
CA ASN A 153 17.77 -2.78 2.69
C ASN A 153 16.52 -2.68 3.58
N GLY A 154 15.84 -3.80 3.87
CA GLY A 154 14.59 -3.86 4.62
C GLY A 154 13.38 -3.48 3.78
N GLU A 155 12.28 -4.20 3.99
CA GLU A 155 10.98 -3.95 3.39
C GLU A 155 9.90 -3.98 4.46
N ILE A 156 8.97 -3.02 4.44
CA ILE A 156 7.81 -2.97 5.33
C ILE A 156 6.57 -2.86 4.47
N ASP A 157 5.71 -3.88 4.50
CA ASP A 157 4.44 -3.88 3.80
C ASP A 157 3.34 -3.48 4.78
N MET A 158 2.99 -2.17 4.77
CA MET A 158 1.87 -1.68 5.57
C MET A 158 0.56 -2.33 5.15
N MET A 159 0.44 -2.61 3.87
CA MET A 159 -0.69 -3.30 3.26
C MET A 159 -0.27 -3.97 1.96
N GLU A 160 -0.65 -5.22 1.81
CA GLU A 160 -0.81 -5.88 0.52
C GLU A 160 -2.18 -6.58 0.48
N TYR A 161 -2.79 -6.62 -0.68
CA TYR A 161 -3.97 -7.45 -0.93
C TYR A 161 -3.69 -8.38 -2.10
N TYR A 162 -3.76 -9.68 -1.84
CA TYR A 162 -3.68 -10.71 -2.88
C TYR A 162 -4.28 -12.05 -2.42
N ARG A 163 -4.29 -13.03 -3.32
CA ARG A 163 -4.87 -14.34 -3.03
C ARG A 163 -3.79 -15.35 -2.65
N ARG A 164 -3.90 -15.90 -1.45
CA ARG A 164 -3.08 -17.04 -1.01
C ARG A 164 -3.88 -18.30 -1.22
N GLN A 165 -3.38 -19.21 -2.09
CA GLN A 165 -4.10 -20.44 -2.46
C GLN A 165 -5.55 -20.18 -2.94
N GLY A 166 -5.74 -19.12 -3.70
CA GLY A 166 -7.04 -18.71 -4.22
C GLY A 166 -7.91 -17.90 -3.25
N VAL A 167 -7.58 -17.83 -1.96
CA VAL A 167 -8.34 -17.09 -0.93
C VAL A 167 -7.78 -15.66 -0.79
N PRO A 168 -8.64 -14.60 -0.90
CA PRO A 168 -8.21 -13.23 -0.70
C PRO A 168 -7.74 -12.97 0.73
N HIS A 169 -6.64 -12.24 0.87
CA HIS A 169 -6.06 -11.84 2.16
C HIS A 169 -5.62 -10.39 2.14
N ILE A 170 -5.68 -9.75 3.30
CA ILE A 170 -4.89 -8.57 3.64
C ILE A 170 -3.63 -9.06 4.34
N LEU A 171 -2.49 -8.52 3.90
CA LEU A 171 -1.19 -8.86 4.48
C LEU A 171 -0.54 -7.60 5.05
N ALA A 172 0.16 -7.81 6.17
CA ALA A 172 0.96 -6.80 6.85
C ALA A 172 2.28 -7.46 7.27
N ASN A 173 3.38 -7.07 6.61
CA ASN A 173 4.63 -7.80 6.68
C ASN A 173 5.82 -6.87 6.92
N ALA A 174 6.94 -7.49 7.29
CA ALA A 174 8.26 -6.90 7.07
C ALA A 174 9.27 -8.01 6.76
N CYS A 175 10.30 -7.66 5.98
CA CYS A 175 11.39 -8.58 5.75
C CYS A 175 12.76 -7.90 5.77
N TRP A 176 13.78 -8.73 6.00
CA TRP A 176 15.18 -8.32 6.03
C TRP A 176 16.11 -9.43 5.54
N GLY A 177 17.37 -9.09 5.35
CA GLY A 177 18.35 -9.96 4.74
C GLY A 177 18.77 -11.15 5.60
N THR A 178 19.14 -12.23 4.93
CA THR A 178 19.76 -13.43 5.51
C THR A 178 21.24 -13.55 5.11
N ASP A 179 21.84 -14.70 5.41
CA ASP A 179 23.19 -15.04 4.92
C ASP A 179 23.23 -15.45 3.44
N LYS A 180 22.06 -15.56 2.78
CA LYS A 180 21.95 -15.99 1.38
C LYS A 180 21.48 -14.84 0.51
N PRO A 181 22.07 -14.63 -0.68
CA PRO A 181 21.60 -13.62 -1.62
C PRO A 181 20.13 -13.80 -1.97
N TRP A 182 19.40 -12.70 -2.09
CA TRP A 182 17.99 -12.67 -2.51
C TRP A 182 17.04 -13.54 -1.67
N THR A 183 17.45 -13.85 -0.44
CA THR A 183 16.68 -14.66 0.50
C THR A 183 16.30 -13.82 1.70
N ALA A 184 15.01 -13.55 1.84
CA ALA A 184 14.47 -12.74 2.93
C ALA A 184 14.08 -13.59 4.14
N LYS A 185 14.27 -13.04 5.34
CA LYS A 185 13.58 -13.48 6.55
C LYS A 185 12.34 -12.61 6.73
N TRP A 186 11.19 -13.23 6.85
CA TRP A 186 9.89 -12.57 6.94
C TRP A 186 9.30 -12.64 8.34
N ASN A 187 8.73 -11.52 8.78
CA ASN A 187 7.69 -11.48 9.80
C ASN A 187 6.39 -11.10 9.08
N SER A 188 5.47 -12.06 8.94
CA SER A 188 4.28 -11.91 8.10
C SER A 188 3.01 -12.23 8.85
N LYS A 189 1.97 -11.43 8.60
CA LYS A 189 0.59 -11.71 8.96
C LYS A 189 -0.29 -11.65 7.72
N ALA A 190 -1.02 -12.72 7.48
CA ALA A 190 -2.01 -12.80 6.41
C ALA A 190 -3.38 -13.04 7.05
N ILE A 191 -4.29 -12.11 6.87
CA ILE A 191 -5.62 -12.11 7.45
C ILE A 191 -6.61 -12.38 6.33
N PRO A 192 -7.42 -13.45 6.40
CA PRO A 192 -8.44 -13.71 5.39
C PRO A 192 -9.34 -12.48 5.21
N PHE A 193 -9.63 -12.13 3.96
CA PHE A 193 -10.42 -10.93 3.66
C PHE A 193 -11.84 -10.98 4.24
N THR A 194 -12.37 -12.18 4.45
CA THR A 194 -13.64 -12.41 5.15
C THR A 194 -13.67 -11.86 6.56
N HIS A 195 -12.52 -11.78 7.25
CA HIS A 195 -12.43 -11.13 8.57
C HIS A 195 -13.00 -9.70 8.57
N PHE A 196 -12.86 -9.01 7.46
CA PHE A 196 -13.35 -7.64 7.28
C PHE A 196 -14.75 -7.62 6.67
N THR A 197 -14.98 -8.43 5.62
CA THR A 197 -16.25 -8.40 4.87
C THR A 197 -17.40 -9.06 5.62
N ASP A 198 -17.16 -9.97 6.54
CA ASP A 198 -18.21 -10.55 7.41
C ASP A 198 -18.75 -9.52 8.42
N ARG A 199 -17.95 -8.51 8.76
CA ARG A 199 -18.35 -7.40 9.64
C ARG A 199 -18.98 -6.25 8.85
N ASP A 200 -18.57 -6.07 7.59
CA ASP A 200 -19.05 -5.02 6.70
C ASP A 200 -19.00 -5.50 5.24
N ALA A 201 -20.12 -5.94 4.72
CA ALA A 201 -20.22 -6.44 3.34
C ALA A 201 -19.84 -5.39 2.26
N GLN A 202 -19.83 -4.10 2.61
CA GLN A 202 -19.42 -3.00 1.73
C GLN A 202 -17.98 -2.53 2.01
N TRP A 203 -17.18 -3.31 2.72
CA TRP A 203 -15.84 -2.94 3.11
C TRP A 203 -14.98 -2.49 1.90
N ALA A 204 -14.99 -3.25 0.83
CA ALA A 204 -14.20 -2.95 -0.38
C ALA A 204 -14.63 -1.64 -1.10
N ASP A 205 -15.83 -1.14 -0.80
CA ASP A 205 -16.36 0.11 -1.38
C ASP A 205 -16.01 1.36 -0.56
N LYS A 206 -15.32 1.20 0.55
CA LYS A 206 -14.97 2.27 1.48
C LYS A 206 -13.48 2.59 1.47
N PHE A 207 -13.15 3.79 1.95
CA PHE A 207 -11.79 4.15 2.28
C PHE A 207 -11.47 3.68 3.69
N HIS A 208 -10.28 3.08 3.86
CA HIS A 208 -9.74 2.60 5.11
C HIS A 208 -8.43 3.29 5.43
N VAL A 209 -8.07 3.38 6.70
CA VAL A 209 -6.82 3.98 7.16
C VAL A 209 -5.80 2.89 7.47
N TRP A 210 -4.76 2.84 6.66
CA TRP A 210 -3.59 2.00 6.87
C TRP A 210 -2.56 2.80 7.64
N ARG A 211 -2.18 2.32 8.83
CA ARG A 211 -1.28 3.04 9.72
C ARG A 211 -0.09 2.20 10.12
N MET A 212 1.07 2.82 10.15
CA MET A 212 2.29 2.30 10.74
C MET A 212 2.72 3.20 11.88
N ASP A 213 2.88 2.65 13.08
CA ASP A 213 3.56 3.29 14.21
C ASP A 213 4.95 2.66 14.33
N TRP A 214 5.98 3.44 14.10
CA TRP A 214 7.36 2.98 14.00
C TRP A 214 8.27 3.76 14.96
N ASN A 215 9.02 3.04 15.79
CA ASN A 215 9.97 3.59 16.75
C ASN A 215 11.19 2.68 16.87
N GLU A 216 12.13 3.00 17.78
CA GLU A 216 13.36 2.22 18.00
C GLU A 216 13.12 0.79 18.49
N GLN A 217 11.96 0.49 19.05
CA GLN A 217 11.61 -0.80 19.63
C GLN A 217 10.81 -1.69 18.70
N SER A 218 9.87 -1.10 17.93
CA SER A 218 8.94 -1.87 17.10
C SER A 218 8.38 -1.10 15.93
N ILE A 219 7.87 -1.86 14.95
CA ILE A 219 6.99 -1.41 13.87
C ILE A 219 5.65 -2.08 14.12
N ARG A 220 4.57 -1.28 14.24
CA ARG A 220 3.21 -1.78 14.41
C ARG A 220 2.37 -1.36 13.23
N LEU A 221 1.74 -2.33 12.57
CA LEU A 221 0.94 -2.15 11.36
C LEU A 221 -0.54 -2.32 11.70
N TYR A 222 -1.35 -1.35 11.30
CA TYR A 222 -2.78 -1.28 11.65
C TYR A 222 -3.64 -1.05 10.41
N LEU A 223 -4.87 -1.51 10.49
CA LEU A 223 -5.97 -1.16 9.61
C LEU A 223 -7.16 -0.68 10.45
N ASP A 224 -7.62 0.56 10.24
CA ASP A 224 -8.74 1.18 10.99
C ASP A 224 -8.62 0.96 12.52
N ASP A 225 -7.44 1.20 13.08
CA ASP A 225 -7.08 0.98 14.48
C ASP A 225 -6.97 -0.49 14.94
N GLU A 226 -7.29 -1.48 14.12
CA GLU A 226 -7.01 -2.88 14.41
C GLU A 226 -5.52 -3.18 14.17
N LEU A 227 -4.81 -3.66 15.20
CA LEU A 227 -3.41 -4.09 15.06
C LEU A 227 -3.34 -5.38 14.25
N LEU A 228 -2.73 -5.31 13.05
CA LEU A 228 -2.54 -6.47 12.18
C LEU A 228 -1.25 -7.22 12.48
N ASN A 229 -0.14 -6.50 12.67
CA ASN A 229 1.17 -7.10 12.92
C ASN A 229 2.05 -6.18 13.76
N GLU A 230 2.94 -6.80 14.54
CA GLU A 230 4.02 -6.13 15.27
C GLU A 230 5.35 -6.80 14.96
N ILE A 231 6.32 -6.00 14.53
CA ILE A 231 7.69 -6.42 14.22
C ILE A 231 8.62 -5.80 15.26
N ARG A 232 9.32 -6.62 16.00
CA ARG A 232 10.31 -6.16 16.98
C ARG A 232 11.62 -5.81 16.29
N GLN A 233 12.18 -4.66 16.62
CA GLN A 233 13.43 -4.17 16.02
C GLN A 233 14.64 -5.05 16.38
N ASP A 234 14.66 -5.64 17.58
CA ASP A 234 15.72 -6.52 18.04
C ASP A 234 15.74 -7.88 17.33
N GLU A 235 14.64 -8.28 16.70
CA GLU A 235 14.51 -9.49 15.89
C GLU A 235 14.81 -9.24 14.40
N ALA A 236 14.67 -7.97 13.95
CA ALA A 236 14.86 -7.55 12.57
C ALA A 236 16.33 -7.19 12.30
N VAL A 237 17.18 -8.21 12.33
CA VAL A 237 18.62 -8.10 12.14
C VAL A 237 19.03 -8.86 10.89
N ASN A 238 19.69 -8.18 9.97
CA ASN A 238 20.24 -8.79 8.76
C ASN A 238 21.27 -9.86 9.07
N GLY A 239 21.37 -10.87 8.23
CA GLY A 239 22.49 -11.78 8.20
C GLY A 239 23.78 -11.14 7.69
N LYS A 240 24.76 -11.98 7.37
CA LYS A 240 26.12 -11.55 6.94
C LYS A 240 26.12 -10.62 5.73
N LEU A 241 25.23 -10.83 4.77
CA LEU A 241 25.16 -10.00 3.56
C LEU A 241 24.68 -8.57 3.84
N GLY A 242 24.00 -8.34 4.95
CA GLY A 242 23.62 -7.03 5.44
C GLY A 242 24.43 -6.59 6.66
N ASN A 243 25.63 -7.18 6.87
CA ASN A 243 26.58 -6.83 7.93
C ASN A 243 26.03 -6.91 9.36
N GLY A 244 24.97 -7.70 9.60
CA GLY A 244 24.29 -7.74 10.90
C GLY A 244 23.57 -6.44 11.25
N GLU A 245 23.32 -5.54 10.30
CA GLU A 245 22.66 -4.27 10.54
C GLU A 245 21.14 -4.45 10.72
N GLN A 246 20.53 -3.51 11.41
CA GLN A 246 19.08 -3.44 11.58
C GLN A 246 18.50 -2.47 10.52
N PRO A 247 17.89 -2.96 9.43
CA PRO A 247 17.52 -2.11 8.31
C PRO A 247 16.45 -1.08 8.68
N PHE A 248 15.60 -1.40 9.65
CA PHE A 248 14.53 -0.50 10.11
C PHE A 248 14.99 0.55 11.14
N LYS A 249 16.28 0.67 11.37
CA LYS A 249 16.93 1.81 12.04
C LYS A 249 17.51 2.82 11.03
N LYS A 250 17.17 2.66 9.77
CA LYS A 250 17.55 3.56 8.67
C LYS A 250 16.31 4.13 7.98
N PRO A 251 16.43 5.30 7.35
CA PRO A 251 15.31 5.88 6.61
C PRO A 251 14.77 4.95 5.52
N GLN A 252 13.45 4.98 5.34
CA GLN A 252 12.73 4.22 4.32
C GLN A 252 11.92 5.18 3.46
N TYR A 253 11.79 4.88 2.17
CA TYR A 253 10.92 5.60 1.25
C TYR A 253 9.62 4.82 1.00
N LEU A 254 8.54 5.55 0.71
CA LEU A 254 7.22 4.98 0.49
C LEU A 254 7.02 4.62 -0.98
N LEU A 255 6.33 3.50 -1.22
CA LEU A 255 5.83 3.07 -2.53
C LEU A 255 4.32 2.81 -2.44
N LEU A 256 3.62 3.19 -3.52
CA LEU A 256 2.21 2.90 -3.75
C LEU A 256 2.07 2.32 -5.15
N ASN A 257 1.53 1.13 -5.28
CA ASN A 257 1.35 0.52 -6.60
C ASN A 257 0.12 -0.36 -6.69
N LEU A 258 -0.32 -0.58 -7.90
CA LEU A 258 -1.31 -1.62 -8.24
C LEU A 258 -0.68 -2.59 -9.22
N ALA A 259 -0.22 -3.73 -8.73
CA ALA A 259 0.23 -4.84 -9.56
C ALA A 259 -0.96 -5.68 -10.05
N LEU A 260 -0.74 -6.44 -11.09
CA LEU A 260 -1.70 -7.38 -11.67
C LEU A 260 -1.07 -8.76 -11.87
N GLY A 261 -1.77 -9.80 -11.46
CA GLY A 261 -1.32 -11.18 -11.67
C GLY A 261 0.00 -11.48 -10.97
N GLY A 262 0.97 -11.99 -11.73
CA GLY A 262 2.29 -12.33 -11.21
C GLY A 262 2.26 -13.47 -10.19
N ASP A 263 3.29 -13.51 -9.34
CA ASP A 263 3.50 -14.61 -8.40
C ASP A 263 2.38 -14.69 -7.32
N ASN A 264 1.71 -13.56 -7.01
CA ASN A 264 0.74 -13.48 -5.91
C ASN A 264 -0.68 -13.02 -6.34
N GLY A 265 -0.83 -12.18 -7.39
CA GLY A 265 -2.13 -11.61 -7.75
C GLY A 265 -3.14 -12.63 -8.29
N GLY A 266 -2.65 -13.73 -8.87
CA GLY A 266 -3.50 -14.76 -9.46
C GLY A 266 -4.06 -14.38 -10.83
N GLU A 267 -5.13 -15.07 -11.25
CA GLU A 267 -5.77 -14.82 -12.55
C GLU A 267 -6.44 -13.45 -12.60
N ILE A 268 -6.22 -12.74 -13.70
CA ILE A 268 -6.73 -11.37 -13.89
C ILE A 268 -8.16 -11.43 -14.42
N ASP A 269 -9.07 -10.78 -13.70
CA ASP A 269 -10.45 -10.58 -14.16
C ASP A 269 -10.51 -9.41 -15.14
N ASP A 270 -10.51 -9.71 -16.41
CA ASP A 270 -10.61 -8.72 -17.49
C ASP A 270 -11.94 -7.93 -17.47
N ALA A 271 -13.01 -8.52 -16.95
CA ALA A 271 -14.31 -7.85 -16.87
C ALA A 271 -14.35 -6.74 -15.81
N ALA A 272 -13.44 -6.82 -14.83
CA ALA A 272 -13.30 -5.79 -13.79
C ALA A 272 -12.44 -4.60 -14.24
N MET A 273 -11.90 -4.60 -15.46
CA MET A 273 -11.06 -3.49 -15.94
C MET A 273 -11.90 -2.28 -16.41
N PRO A 274 -11.46 -1.04 -16.15
CA PRO A 274 -10.26 -0.68 -15.42
C PRO A 274 -10.43 -0.81 -13.90
N MET A 275 -9.41 -1.33 -13.21
CA MET A 275 -9.38 -1.36 -11.75
C MET A 275 -8.74 -0.07 -11.22
N LYS A 276 -9.30 0.49 -10.14
CA LYS A 276 -8.79 1.72 -9.54
C LYS A 276 -8.40 1.51 -8.09
N TYR A 277 -7.20 1.92 -7.76
CA TYR A 277 -6.71 2.09 -6.42
C TYR A 277 -6.71 3.59 -6.11
N LEU A 278 -7.51 4.01 -5.14
CA LEU A 278 -7.70 5.40 -4.76
C LEU A 278 -7.00 5.68 -3.44
N VAL A 279 -6.16 6.70 -3.39
CA VAL A 279 -5.51 7.16 -2.16
C VAL A 279 -5.94 8.60 -1.90
N ASP A 280 -6.64 8.80 -0.77
CA ASP A 280 -7.15 10.11 -0.33
C ASP A 280 -6.02 10.97 0.24
N TYR A 281 -5.19 10.37 1.08
CA TYR A 281 -4.01 11.07 1.60
C TYR A 281 -2.87 10.12 2.01
N VAL A 282 -1.68 10.69 2.09
CA VAL A 282 -0.54 10.18 2.84
C VAL A 282 -0.14 11.22 3.87
N ARG A 283 -0.05 10.84 5.14
CA ARG A 283 0.32 11.72 6.25
C ARG A 283 1.42 11.10 7.09
N VAL A 284 2.40 11.91 7.47
CA VAL A 284 3.51 11.48 8.33
C VAL A 284 3.57 12.38 9.55
N TYR A 285 3.65 11.74 10.70
CA TYR A 285 3.70 12.40 12.00
C TYR A 285 4.96 11.98 12.75
N GLN A 286 5.49 12.90 13.55
CA GLN A 286 6.54 12.63 14.53
C GLN A 286 6.00 12.87 15.94
N LYS A 287 6.54 12.16 16.93
CA LYS A 287 6.26 12.47 18.33
C LYS A 287 6.78 13.86 18.67
N LYS A 288 6.03 14.57 19.51
CA LYS A 288 6.45 15.86 20.07
C LYS A 288 7.60 15.69 21.05
#